data_73507d1839dcfa6986ce8f606431691d
#
_entry.id   73507d1839dcfa6986ce8f606431691d
#
_cell.length_a   1.000
_cell.length_b   1.000
_cell.length_c   1.000
_cell.angle_alpha   90.00
_cell.angle_beta   90.00
_cell.angle_gamma   90.00
#
_symmetry.space_group_name_H-M   'P 1'
#
loop_
_entity.id
_entity.type
_entity.pdbx_description
1 polymer ?
#
loop_
_entity_poly.entity_id
_entity_poly.type
_entity_poly.pdbx_seq_one_letter_code
_entity_poly.pdbx_strand_id
1 'polypeptide(L)'
;MLVVAVRIEDTYEKARETAKNGHDEFWKFLGPYGWSRGYMGDDGKPVGPGLIPTLEQSMEQRTILVGSPEEVAAGVQAYQDELGLEYLTIYPHLPGDPYAKAVEQMERFMTEVVPLVS
;
A
#
# COMPACT_ATOMS: atom_id res chain seq x y z
N MET A 1 -1.31 -11.00 11.87
CA MET A 1 -1.87 -9.66 11.55
C MET A 1 -1.18 -9.11 10.32
N LEU A 2 -1.92 -8.64 9.36
CA LEU A 2 -1.38 -8.05 8.14
C LEU A 2 -1.56 -6.54 8.18
N VAL A 3 -0.52 -5.80 7.83
CA VAL A 3 -0.55 -4.34 7.75
C VAL A 3 -0.28 -3.93 6.31
N VAL A 4 -1.15 -3.11 5.75
CA VAL A 4 -1.07 -2.67 4.36
C VAL A 4 -1.18 -1.16 4.30
N ALA A 5 -0.27 -0.51 3.56
CA ALA A 5 -0.38 0.91 3.29
C ALA A 5 -1.47 1.16 2.24
N VAL A 6 -2.14 2.30 2.32
CA VAL A 6 -3.17 2.66 1.35
C VAL A 6 -2.98 4.10 0.87
N ARG A 7 -3.31 4.32 -0.40
CA ARG A 7 -3.44 5.65 -0.97
C ARG A 7 -4.67 5.68 -1.88
N ILE A 8 -5.64 6.50 -1.51
CA ILE A 8 -6.94 6.60 -2.16
C ILE A 8 -7.08 8.00 -2.74
N GLU A 9 -7.29 8.08 -4.04
CA GLU A 9 -7.60 9.32 -4.74
C GLU A 9 -8.77 9.06 -5.69
N ASP A 10 -9.23 10.12 -6.39
CA ASP A 10 -10.36 9.97 -7.31
C ASP A 10 -10.00 9.13 -8.53
N THR A 11 -8.72 9.13 -8.93
CA THR A 11 -8.23 8.34 -10.07
C THR A 11 -6.98 7.55 -9.69
N TYR A 12 -6.73 6.47 -10.42
CA TYR A 12 -5.53 5.66 -10.30
C TYR A 12 -4.26 6.50 -10.51
N GLU A 13 -4.24 7.34 -11.53
CA GLU A 13 -3.09 8.17 -11.86
C GLU A 13 -2.76 9.15 -10.71
N LYS A 14 -3.78 9.78 -10.16
CA LYS A 14 -3.61 10.70 -9.04
C LYS A 14 -3.11 9.97 -7.79
N ALA A 15 -3.63 8.79 -7.53
CA ALA A 15 -3.21 7.99 -6.39
C ALA A 15 -1.73 7.58 -6.51
N ARG A 16 -1.29 7.15 -7.70
CA ARG A 16 0.12 6.85 -7.95
C ARG A 16 1.00 8.07 -7.75
N GLU A 17 0.59 9.20 -8.29
CA GLU A 17 1.35 10.45 -8.18
C GLU A 17 1.55 10.85 -6.72
N THR A 18 0.49 10.80 -5.90
CA THR A 18 0.57 11.22 -4.51
C THR A 18 1.22 10.18 -3.60
N ALA A 19 1.24 8.90 -3.99
CA ALA A 19 1.85 7.83 -3.21
C ALA A 19 3.36 7.72 -3.40
N LYS A 20 3.87 8.07 -4.58
CA LYS A 20 5.25 7.72 -4.99
C LYS A 20 6.31 8.27 -4.04
N ASN A 21 6.25 9.54 -3.71
CA ASN A 21 7.28 10.15 -2.88
C ASN A 21 7.34 9.55 -1.47
N GLY A 22 6.19 9.40 -0.84
CA GLY A 22 6.11 8.81 0.50
C GLY A 22 6.52 7.33 0.51
N HIS A 23 6.13 6.58 -0.51
CA HIS A 23 6.56 5.20 -0.67
C HIS A 23 8.08 5.10 -0.77
N ASP A 24 8.68 5.90 -1.62
CA ASP A 24 10.13 5.87 -1.84
C ASP A 24 10.90 6.26 -0.56
N GLU A 25 10.44 7.28 0.15
CA GLU A 25 11.04 7.71 1.41
C GLU A 25 10.92 6.64 2.51
N PHE A 26 9.79 5.97 2.59
CA PHE A 26 9.57 4.89 3.53
C PHE A 26 10.59 3.76 3.31
N TRP A 27 10.77 3.34 2.08
CA TRP A 27 11.71 2.25 1.77
C TRP A 27 13.17 2.67 1.83
N LYS A 28 13.50 3.93 1.53
CA LYS A 28 14.84 4.46 1.78
C LYS A 28 15.22 4.35 3.26
N PHE A 29 14.26 4.60 4.14
CA PHE A 29 14.48 4.48 5.58
C PHE A 29 14.63 3.02 6.00
N LEU A 30 13.75 2.14 5.54
CA LEU A 30 13.70 0.75 5.99
C LEU A 30 14.62 -0.20 5.22
N GLY A 31 14.98 0.12 3.99
CA GLY A 31 15.82 -0.73 3.15
C GLY A 31 17.12 -1.16 3.82
N PRO A 32 17.91 -0.22 4.40
CA PRO A 32 19.17 -0.57 5.07
C PRO A 32 19.02 -1.55 6.24
N TYR A 33 17.83 -1.64 6.84
CA TYR A 33 17.54 -2.58 7.92
C TYR A 33 17.08 -3.95 7.40
N GLY A 34 17.12 -4.18 6.08
CA GLY A 34 16.78 -5.46 5.48
C GLY A 34 15.28 -5.75 5.40
N TRP A 35 14.43 -4.76 5.48
CA TRP A 35 12.97 -4.93 5.42
C TRP A 35 12.48 -5.35 4.03
N SER A 36 13.30 -5.16 3.00
CA SER A 36 12.98 -5.59 1.65
C SER A 36 13.25 -7.07 1.36
N ARG A 37 13.76 -7.83 2.33
CA ARG A 37 14.16 -9.22 2.13
C ARG A 37 13.02 -10.14 1.67
N GLY A 38 11.79 -9.78 1.97
CA GLY A 38 10.63 -10.55 1.54
C GLY A 38 10.18 -10.27 0.10
N TYR A 39 10.76 -9.27 -0.54
CA TYR A 39 10.41 -8.95 -1.91
C TYR A 39 11.07 -9.91 -2.89
N MET A 40 10.32 -10.24 -3.93
CA MET A 40 10.83 -11.05 -5.03
C MET A 40 11.27 -10.15 -6.18
N GLY A 41 12.42 -10.44 -6.75
CA GLY A 41 12.87 -9.80 -7.97
C GLY A 41 12.13 -10.33 -9.19
N ASP A 42 12.37 -9.70 -10.34
CA ASP A 42 11.77 -10.13 -11.61
C ASP A 42 12.18 -11.55 -12.01
N ASP A 43 13.29 -12.04 -11.47
CA ASP A 43 13.78 -13.41 -11.69
C ASP A 43 13.11 -14.44 -10.76
N GLY A 44 12.14 -14.03 -9.94
CA GLY A 44 11.46 -14.91 -9.00
C GLY A 44 12.28 -15.27 -7.75
N LYS A 45 13.41 -14.61 -7.53
CA LYS A 45 14.27 -14.83 -6.36
C LYS A 45 14.14 -13.68 -5.37
N PRO A 46 14.33 -13.96 -4.05
CA PRO A 46 14.33 -12.89 -3.07
C PRO A 46 15.40 -11.83 -3.38
N VAL A 47 15.03 -10.57 -3.20
CA VAL A 47 15.97 -9.46 -3.38
C VAL A 47 16.94 -9.39 -2.20
N GLY A 48 18.15 -8.85 -2.45
CA GLY A 48 19.15 -8.66 -1.42
C GLY A 48 18.78 -7.57 -0.43
N PRO A 49 19.44 -7.54 0.74
CA PRO A 49 19.23 -6.46 1.72
C PRO A 49 19.64 -5.13 1.12
N GLY A 50 18.90 -4.06 1.45
CA GLY A 50 19.16 -2.72 0.97
C GLY A 50 18.55 -2.39 -0.40
N LEU A 51 17.92 -3.35 -1.07
CA LEU A 51 17.17 -3.04 -2.28
C LEU A 51 15.93 -2.22 -1.91
N ILE A 52 15.67 -1.18 -2.70
CA ILE A 52 14.48 -0.34 -2.54
C ILE A 52 13.49 -0.76 -3.63
N PRO A 53 12.33 -1.36 -3.28
CA PRO A 53 11.34 -1.71 -4.30
C PRO A 53 10.76 -0.45 -4.94
N THR A 54 10.39 -0.55 -6.20
CA THR A 54 9.64 0.52 -6.87
C THR A 54 8.20 0.52 -6.37
N LEU A 55 7.50 1.62 -6.57
CA LEU A 55 6.07 1.69 -6.24
C LEU A 55 5.30 0.59 -6.99
N GLU A 56 5.61 0.37 -8.26
CA GLU A 56 4.97 -0.66 -9.07
C GLU A 56 5.17 -2.06 -8.50
N GLN A 57 6.39 -2.37 -8.05
CA GLN A 57 6.69 -3.66 -7.40
C GLN A 57 5.89 -3.83 -6.10
N SER A 58 5.81 -2.78 -5.29
CA SER A 58 5.03 -2.82 -4.05
C SER A 58 3.54 -2.98 -4.32
N MET A 59 3.01 -2.34 -5.35
CA MET A 59 1.61 -2.49 -5.77
C MET A 59 1.33 -3.91 -6.26
N GLU A 60 2.23 -4.47 -7.08
CA GLU A 60 2.09 -5.83 -7.59
C GLU A 60 2.10 -6.86 -6.47
N GLN A 61 2.93 -6.67 -5.46
CA GLN A 61 2.98 -7.55 -4.29
C GLN A 61 1.94 -7.18 -3.23
N ARG A 62 1.13 -6.18 -3.47
CA ARG A 62 0.05 -5.71 -2.58
C ARG A 62 0.51 -5.32 -1.18
N THR A 63 1.72 -4.81 -1.04
CA THR A 63 2.18 -4.22 0.22
C THR A 63 1.68 -2.80 0.38
N ILE A 64 1.24 -2.19 -0.71
CA ILE A 64 0.50 -0.93 -0.74
C ILE A 64 -0.67 -1.06 -1.72
N LEU A 65 -1.84 -0.58 -1.32
CA LEU A 65 -3.01 -0.51 -2.19
C LEU A 65 -3.18 0.94 -2.64
N VAL A 66 -3.10 1.15 -3.93
CA VAL A 66 -3.10 2.49 -4.53
C VAL A 66 -4.14 2.54 -5.63
N GLY A 67 -5.02 3.53 -5.59
CA GLY A 67 -6.01 3.69 -6.65
C GLY A 67 -7.23 4.47 -6.21
N SER A 68 -8.29 4.37 -7.03
CA SER A 68 -9.62 4.83 -6.69
C SER A 68 -10.20 3.99 -5.55
N PRO A 69 -11.30 4.43 -4.91
CA PRO A 69 -11.95 3.60 -3.90
C PRO A 69 -12.27 2.20 -4.37
N GLU A 70 -12.72 2.03 -5.60
CA GLU A 70 -13.06 0.74 -6.19
C GLU A 70 -11.82 -0.17 -6.35
N GLU A 71 -10.71 0.41 -6.79
CA GLU A 71 -9.45 -0.33 -6.95
C GLU A 71 -8.87 -0.77 -5.61
N VAL A 72 -8.91 0.11 -4.61
CA VAL A 72 -8.45 -0.23 -3.26
C VAL A 72 -9.35 -1.28 -2.64
N ALA A 73 -10.67 -1.16 -2.81
CA ALA A 73 -11.64 -2.16 -2.34
C ALA A 73 -11.38 -3.53 -2.96
N ALA A 74 -11.06 -3.59 -4.26
CA ALA A 74 -10.72 -4.84 -4.93
C ALA A 74 -9.46 -5.48 -4.31
N GLY A 75 -8.47 -4.68 -3.92
CA GLY A 75 -7.27 -5.18 -3.24
C GLY A 75 -7.58 -5.73 -1.85
N VAL A 76 -8.43 -5.06 -1.08
CA VAL A 76 -8.89 -5.55 0.22
C VAL A 76 -9.66 -6.86 0.07
N GLN A 77 -10.57 -6.92 -0.90
CA GLN A 77 -11.35 -8.12 -1.19
C GLN A 77 -10.45 -9.30 -1.57
N ALA A 78 -9.40 -9.05 -2.36
CA ALA A 78 -8.44 -10.09 -2.73
C ALA A 78 -7.74 -10.68 -1.51
N TYR A 79 -7.35 -9.86 -0.55
CA TYR A 79 -6.78 -10.35 0.70
C TYR A 79 -7.76 -11.23 1.47
N GLN A 80 -9.01 -10.80 1.57
CA GLN A 80 -10.05 -11.57 2.24
C GLN A 80 -10.27 -12.91 1.55
N ASP A 81 -10.39 -12.92 0.22
CA ASP A 81 -10.68 -14.11 -0.56
C ASP A 81 -9.53 -15.11 -0.58
N GLU A 82 -8.28 -14.61 -0.71
CA GLU A 82 -7.11 -15.46 -0.83
C GLU A 82 -6.58 -15.97 0.51
N LEU A 83 -6.68 -15.15 1.57
CA LEU A 83 -6.09 -15.46 2.88
C LEU A 83 -7.12 -15.72 3.98
N GLY A 84 -8.40 -15.48 3.71
CA GLY A 84 -9.45 -15.64 4.72
C GLY A 84 -9.28 -14.71 5.93
N LEU A 85 -8.74 -13.51 5.71
CA LEU A 85 -8.47 -12.57 6.80
C LEU A 85 -9.77 -12.05 7.41
N GLU A 86 -9.84 -12.08 8.74
CA GLU A 86 -10.91 -11.44 9.52
C GLU A 86 -10.52 -10.01 9.91
N TYR A 87 -9.23 -9.75 10.04
CA TYR A 87 -8.71 -8.46 10.49
C TYR A 87 -7.61 -7.98 9.54
N LEU A 88 -7.74 -6.76 9.07
CA LEU A 88 -6.72 -6.08 8.27
C LEU A 88 -6.41 -4.74 8.92
N THR A 89 -5.13 -4.47 9.14
CA THR A 89 -4.67 -3.17 9.60
C THR A 89 -4.22 -2.35 8.40
N ILE A 90 -4.78 -1.17 8.22
CA ILE A 90 -4.32 -0.27 7.16
C ILE A 90 -3.39 0.79 7.73
N TYR A 91 -2.49 1.26 6.89
CA TYR A 91 -1.58 2.35 7.18
C TYR A 91 -1.87 3.52 6.23
N PRO A 92 -2.64 4.52 6.69
CA PRO A 92 -3.13 5.57 5.78
C PRO A 92 -2.14 6.72 5.58
N HIS A 93 -1.05 6.75 6.36
CA HIS A 93 -0.08 7.83 6.34
C HIS A 93 1.20 7.40 5.63
N LEU A 94 1.67 8.20 4.68
CA LEU A 94 2.96 8.01 4.02
C LEU A 94 3.91 9.13 4.46
N PRO A 95 5.23 8.86 4.55
CA PRO A 95 6.19 9.90 4.91
C PRO A 95 6.05 11.15 4.04
N GLY A 96 6.05 12.30 4.68
CA GLY A 96 5.86 13.59 4.02
C GLY A 96 4.42 14.05 3.93
N ASP A 97 3.43 13.19 4.23
CA ASP A 97 2.03 13.61 4.26
C ASP A 97 1.76 14.55 5.43
N PRO A 98 1.03 15.66 5.23
CA PRO A 98 0.53 16.42 6.36
C PRO A 98 -0.52 15.62 7.13
N TYR A 99 -0.71 15.94 8.40
CA TYR A 99 -1.67 15.26 9.27
C TYR A 99 -3.07 15.20 8.67
N ALA A 100 -3.51 16.31 8.07
CA ALA A 100 -4.83 16.38 7.44
C ALA A 100 -5.00 15.35 6.31
N LYS A 101 -3.92 15.00 5.61
CA LYS A 101 -3.97 13.98 4.56
C LYS A 101 -4.19 12.59 5.17
N ALA A 102 -3.57 12.29 6.29
CA ALA A 102 -3.77 11.02 6.99
C ALA A 102 -5.24 10.86 7.43
N VAL A 103 -5.81 11.92 7.99
CA VAL A 103 -7.23 11.92 8.41
C VAL A 103 -8.14 11.73 7.19
N GLU A 104 -7.90 12.46 6.11
CA GLU A 104 -8.64 12.31 4.85
C GLU A 104 -8.61 10.87 4.35
N GLN A 105 -7.43 10.24 4.35
CA GLN A 105 -7.29 8.86 3.87
C GLN A 105 -8.04 7.86 4.75
N MET A 106 -8.04 8.06 6.07
CA MET A 106 -8.82 7.22 6.98
C MET A 106 -10.32 7.37 6.73
N GLU A 107 -10.80 8.61 6.57
CA GLU A 107 -12.19 8.87 6.27
C GLU A 107 -12.61 8.24 4.95
N ARG A 108 -11.82 8.42 3.89
CA ARG A 108 -12.09 7.84 2.58
C ARG A 108 -12.12 6.32 2.64
N PHE A 109 -11.20 5.72 3.37
CA PHE A 109 -11.19 4.26 3.53
C PHE A 109 -12.49 3.77 4.16
N MET A 110 -12.89 4.38 5.25
CA MET A 110 -14.09 3.95 5.98
C MET A 110 -15.39 4.24 5.23
N THR A 111 -15.46 5.35 4.50
CA THR A 111 -16.72 5.78 3.86
C THR A 111 -16.83 5.36 2.40
N GLU A 112 -15.71 5.19 1.69
CA GLU A 112 -15.71 4.91 0.25
C GLU A 112 -15.21 3.51 -0.11
N VAL A 113 -14.34 2.90 0.72
CA VAL A 113 -13.76 1.57 0.45
C VAL A 113 -14.52 0.47 1.21
N VAL A 114 -14.66 0.61 2.52
CA VAL A 114 -15.30 -0.42 3.35
C VAL A 114 -16.68 -0.82 2.84
N PRO A 115 -17.57 0.10 2.44
CA PRO A 115 -18.89 -0.29 1.93
C PRO A 115 -18.85 -1.13 0.64
N LEU A 116 -17.74 -1.13 -0.09
CA LEU A 116 -17.58 -1.89 -1.34
C LEU A 116 -17.03 -3.30 -1.09
N VAL A 117 -16.55 -3.59 0.10
CA VAL A 117 -16.01 -4.91 0.46
C VAL A 117 -17.14 -5.76 1.04
N SER A 118 -17.26 -6.97 0.52
CA SER A 118 -18.33 -7.91 0.95
C SER A 118 -17.91 -8.84 2.09
#